data_0c650ba89c5ee053382c954cf1bc0302
#
_entry.id   0c650ba89c5ee053382c954cf1bc0302
#
_cell.length_a   1.000
_cell.length_b   1.000
_cell.length_c   1.000
_cell.angle_alpha   90.00
_cell.angle_beta   90.00
_cell.angle_gamma   90.00
#
_symmetry.space_group_name_H-M   'P 1'
#
loop_
_entity.id
_entity.type
_entity.pdbx_description
1 polymer ?
#
loop_
_entity_poly.entity_id
_entity_poly.type
_entity_poly.pdbx_seq_one_letter_code
_entity_poly.pdbx_strand_id
1 'polypeptide(L)'
;MTDCLFCKIVRGEIPAKVVYEDDELLAFNDIRPHAPVHFLLIPKRHIESLLTVNETDQALLGKMLATAPSIAKQLGLQAGFKMGVNTGAAGGQEVFHLHLHVLGTPQE
;
A
#
# COMPACT_ATOMS: atom_id res chain seq x y z
N MET A 1 -9.11 -13.85 8.14
CA MET A 1 -10.19 -13.70 7.17
C MET A 1 -9.77 -14.19 5.83
N THR A 2 -10.51 -15.06 5.30
CA THR A 2 -10.13 -15.74 4.07
C THR A 2 -10.55 -14.98 2.83
N ASP A 3 -11.53 -14.07 2.95
CA ASP A 3 -12.10 -13.40 1.77
C ASP A 3 -11.45 -12.08 1.43
N CYS A 4 -10.46 -11.64 2.20
CA CYS A 4 -9.79 -10.37 1.90
C CYS A 4 -8.93 -10.52 0.65
N LEU A 5 -9.21 -9.70 -0.36
CA LEU A 5 -8.48 -9.72 -1.61
C LEU A 5 -6.98 -9.54 -1.40
N PHE A 6 -6.59 -8.57 -0.56
CA PHE A 6 -5.16 -8.32 -0.34
C PHE A 6 -4.50 -9.39 0.52
N CYS A 7 -5.24 -10.01 1.44
CA CYS A 7 -4.72 -11.16 2.15
C CYS A 7 -4.40 -12.30 1.18
N LYS A 8 -5.24 -12.48 0.17
CA LYS A 8 -5.00 -13.50 -0.86
C LYS A 8 -3.74 -13.18 -1.67
N ILE A 9 -3.52 -11.90 -1.96
CA ILE A 9 -2.30 -11.48 -2.66
C ILE A 9 -1.08 -11.77 -1.78
N VAL A 10 -1.16 -11.45 -0.49
CA VAL A 10 -0.07 -11.72 0.45
C VAL A 10 0.29 -13.21 0.47
N ARG A 11 -0.72 -14.09 0.41
CA ARG A 11 -0.50 -15.53 0.43
C ARG A 11 -0.11 -16.10 -0.94
N GLY A 12 -0.08 -15.26 -1.98
CA GLY A 12 0.25 -15.73 -3.32
C GLY A 12 -0.89 -16.44 -4.03
N GLU A 13 -2.11 -16.36 -3.51
CA GLU A 13 -3.27 -17.01 -4.13
C GLU A 13 -3.81 -16.23 -5.32
N ILE A 14 -3.54 -14.94 -5.36
CA ILE A 14 -3.92 -14.07 -6.48
C ILE A 14 -2.65 -13.39 -6.97
N PRO A 15 -2.38 -13.39 -8.27
CA PRO A 15 -1.17 -12.76 -8.79
C PRO A 15 -1.22 -11.24 -8.66
N ALA A 16 -0.05 -10.63 -8.48
CA ALA A 16 0.10 -9.19 -8.45
C ALA A 16 1.53 -8.87 -8.88
N LYS A 17 1.72 -7.66 -9.42
CA LYS A 17 3.06 -7.21 -9.80
C LYS A 17 3.72 -6.58 -8.59
N VAL A 18 4.44 -7.40 -7.85
CA VAL A 18 5.10 -6.99 -6.61
C VAL A 18 6.29 -6.10 -6.94
N VAL A 19 6.37 -4.94 -6.28
CA VAL A 19 7.51 -4.01 -6.44
C VAL A 19 8.37 -3.95 -5.19
N TYR A 20 7.90 -4.47 -4.06
CA TYR A 20 8.66 -4.51 -2.82
C TYR A 20 8.03 -5.51 -1.86
N GLU A 21 8.86 -6.18 -1.09
CA GLU A 21 8.37 -7.10 -0.06
C GLU A 21 9.41 -7.25 1.04
N ASP A 22 8.93 -7.26 2.28
CA ASP A 22 9.75 -7.67 3.43
C ASP A 22 8.86 -8.49 4.38
N ASP A 23 9.33 -8.71 5.61
CA ASP A 23 8.62 -9.56 6.55
C ASP A 23 7.23 -9.04 6.91
N GLU A 24 7.05 -7.74 6.88
CA GLU A 24 5.82 -7.11 7.37
C GLU A 24 5.01 -6.42 6.29
N LEU A 25 5.64 -6.05 5.16
CA LEU A 25 5.02 -5.21 4.15
C LEU A 25 5.10 -5.84 2.78
N LEU A 26 4.13 -5.49 1.95
CA LEU A 26 4.08 -5.88 0.55
C LEU A 26 3.62 -4.68 -0.27
N ALA A 27 4.29 -4.41 -1.38
CA ALA A 27 3.86 -3.36 -2.30
C ALA A 27 3.70 -3.96 -3.69
N PHE A 28 2.64 -3.56 -4.37
CA PHE A 28 2.34 -4.05 -5.73
C PHE A 28 1.64 -2.96 -6.53
N ASN A 29 1.75 -3.08 -7.85
CA ASN A 29 1.14 -2.08 -8.72
C ASN A 29 -0.37 -2.15 -8.68
N ASP A 30 -1.01 -0.99 -8.67
CA ASP A 30 -2.46 -0.90 -8.78
C ASP A 30 -2.86 -1.35 -10.19
N ILE A 31 -3.88 -2.19 -10.30
CA ILE A 31 -4.36 -2.68 -11.61
C ILE A 31 -5.12 -1.61 -12.37
N ARG A 32 -5.53 -0.53 -11.69
CA ARG A 32 -6.20 0.61 -12.32
C ARG A 32 -5.42 1.87 -11.99
N PRO A 33 -4.20 2.02 -12.52
CA PRO A 33 -3.35 3.13 -12.13
C PRO A 33 -3.91 4.47 -12.56
N HIS A 34 -3.76 5.46 -11.68
CA HIS A 34 -4.16 6.83 -11.93
C HIS A 34 -2.96 7.71 -12.28
N ALA A 35 -1.79 7.11 -12.43
CA ALA A 35 -0.55 7.81 -12.78
C ALA A 35 0.40 6.79 -13.41
N PRO A 36 1.45 7.23 -14.11
CA PRO A 36 2.42 6.30 -14.70
C PRO A 36 3.03 5.35 -13.67
N VAL A 37 3.27 5.81 -12.44
CA VAL A 37 3.61 4.95 -11.32
C VAL A 37 2.50 5.06 -10.31
N HIS A 38 1.92 3.94 -9.95
CA HIS A 38 0.87 3.90 -8.94
C HIS A 38 0.93 2.54 -8.27
N PHE A 39 1.46 2.50 -7.04
CA PHE A 39 1.51 1.25 -6.30
C PHE A 39 0.77 1.38 -4.97
N LEU A 40 0.44 0.23 -4.41
CA LEU A 40 -0.19 0.12 -3.10
C LEU A 40 0.82 -0.50 -2.14
N LEU A 41 0.92 0.06 -0.94
CA LEU A 41 1.76 -0.50 0.11
C LEU A 41 0.85 -0.95 1.24
N ILE A 42 0.94 -2.23 1.58
CA ILE A 42 0.05 -2.83 2.58
C ILE A 42 0.86 -3.53 3.66
N PRO A 43 0.33 -3.59 4.89
CA PRO A 43 0.88 -4.52 5.87
C PRO A 43 0.43 -5.94 5.51
N LYS A 44 1.30 -6.92 5.73
CA LYS A 44 0.93 -8.31 5.49
C LYS A 44 -0.12 -8.78 6.50
N ARG A 45 -0.02 -8.29 7.74
CA ARG A 45 -1.03 -8.53 8.75
C ARG A 45 -2.31 -7.79 8.35
N HIS A 46 -3.44 -8.45 8.43
CA HIS A 46 -4.70 -7.83 8.06
C HIS A 46 -5.08 -6.74 9.07
N ILE A 47 -5.16 -5.51 8.60
CA ILE A 47 -5.70 -4.37 9.34
C ILE A 47 -6.78 -3.79 8.43
N GLU A 48 -8.00 -3.68 8.92
CA GLU A 48 -9.12 -3.28 8.08
C GLU A 48 -8.96 -1.86 7.52
N SER A 49 -8.64 -0.91 8.39
CA SER A 49 -8.48 0.49 7.99
C SER A 49 -7.84 1.28 9.13
N LEU A 50 -7.61 2.58 8.89
CA LEU A 50 -7.13 3.45 9.96
C LEU A 50 -8.15 3.61 11.10
N LEU A 51 -9.40 3.25 10.87
CA LEU A 51 -10.41 3.29 11.93
C LEU A 51 -10.18 2.22 12.98
N THR A 52 -9.45 1.17 12.65
CA THR A 52 -9.26 0.03 13.56
C THR A 52 -7.86 -0.05 14.14
N VAL A 53 -6.96 0.89 13.79
CA VAL A 53 -5.61 0.87 14.35
C VAL A 53 -5.62 1.40 15.77
N ASN A 54 -4.57 1.03 16.53
CA ASN A 54 -4.40 1.51 17.89
C ASN A 54 -2.89 1.70 18.15
N GLU A 55 -2.54 1.97 19.42
CA GLU A 55 -1.17 2.29 19.78
C GLU A 55 -0.17 1.19 19.42
N THR A 56 -0.60 -0.07 19.45
CA THR A 56 0.31 -1.18 19.13
C THR A 56 0.67 -1.22 17.65
N ASP A 57 -0.05 -0.48 16.81
CA ASP A 57 0.22 -0.44 15.38
C ASP A 57 1.15 0.70 14.97
N GLN A 58 1.56 1.56 15.92
CA GLN A 58 2.34 2.76 15.58
C GLN A 58 3.64 2.44 14.85
N ALA A 59 4.37 1.43 15.34
CA ALA A 59 5.65 1.08 14.71
C ALA A 59 5.44 0.61 13.27
N LEU A 60 4.41 -0.19 13.03
CA LEU A 60 4.10 -0.68 11.70
C LEU A 60 3.69 0.46 10.77
N LEU A 61 2.84 1.35 11.25
CA LEU A 61 2.38 2.50 10.45
C LEU A 61 3.55 3.42 10.10
N GLY A 62 4.43 3.66 11.08
CA GLY A 62 5.63 4.45 10.84
C GLY A 62 6.54 3.79 9.81
N LYS A 63 6.68 2.48 9.90
CA LYS A 63 7.47 1.73 8.92
C LYS A 63 6.89 1.87 7.52
N MET A 64 5.57 1.82 7.39
CA MET A 64 4.92 1.99 6.09
C MET A 64 5.25 3.37 5.50
N LEU A 65 5.12 4.42 6.32
CA LEU A 65 5.40 5.77 5.85
C LEU A 65 6.87 5.98 5.53
N ALA A 66 7.77 5.32 6.23
CA ALA A 66 9.20 5.44 5.97
C ALA A 66 9.64 4.59 4.77
N THR A 67 8.97 3.48 4.52
CA THR A 67 9.32 2.58 3.44
C THR A 67 8.81 3.06 2.09
N ALA A 68 7.63 3.69 2.05
CA ALA A 68 7.03 4.15 0.81
C ALA A 68 7.94 5.07 -0.01
N PRO A 69 8.62 6.06 0.59
CA PRO A 69 9.52 6.90 -0.20
C PRO A 69 10.69 6.14 -0.83
N SER A 70 11.22 5.15 -0.13
CA SER A 70 12.31 4.33 -0.66
C SER A 70 11.87 3.59 -1.91
N ILE A 71 10.67 3.00 -1.89
CA ILE A 71 10.12 2.30 -3.06
C ILE A 71 9.86 3.30 -4.19
N ALA A 72 9.28 4.44 -3.85
CA ALA A 72 8.95 5.47 -4.83
C ALA A 72 10.21 5.93 -5.58
N LYS A 73 11.30 6.16 -4.85
CA LYS A 73 12.56 6.59 -5.47
C LYS A 73 13.08 5.54 -6.43
N GLN A 74 12.99 4.26 -6.08
CA GLN A 74 13.44 3.19 -6.95
C GLN A 74 12.63 3.12 -8.24
N LEU A 75 11.40 3.60 -8.20
CA LEU A 75 10.50 3.59 -9.36
C LEU A 75 10.52 4.90 -10.13
N GLY A 76 11.49 5.78 -9.83
CA GLY A 76 11.68 7.01 -10.60
C GLY A 76 10.97 8.23 -10.03
N LEU A 77 10.44 8.15 -8.82
CA LEU A 77 9.68 9.24 -8.22
C LEU A 77 10.53 10.08 -7.27
N GLN A 78 11.83 10.20 -7.55
CA GLN A 78 12.74 10.96 -6.68
C GLN A 78 12.43 12.45 -6.64
N ALA A 79 11.72 12.99 -7.64
CA ALA A 79 11.35 14.39 -7.64
C ALA A 79 10.11 14.68 -6.80
N GLY A 80 9.37 13.65 -6.44
CA GLY A 80 8.19 13.80 -5.61
C GLY A 80 7.07 12.84 -6.01
N PHE A 81 6.13 12.67 -5.10
CA PHE A 81 5.02 11.77 -5.32
C PHE A 81 3.87 12.17 -4.39
N LYS A 82 2.70 11.62 -4.69
CA LYS A 82 1.51 11.82 -3.87
C LYS A 82 1.22 10.53 -3.11
N MET A 83 0.84 10.66 -1.83
CA MET A 83 0.36 9.54 -1.06
C MET A 83 -1.05 9.79 -0.56
N GLY A 84 -1.84 8.74 -0.51
CA GLY A 84 -3.18 8.84 0.02
C GLY A 84 -3.62 7.56 0.68
N VAL A 85 -4.52 7.70 1.66
CA VAL A 85 -5.14 6.56 2.35
C VAL A 85 -6.63 6.85 2.42
N ASN A 86 -7.43 5.96 1.83
CA ASN A 86 -8.88 6.06 1.95
C ASN A 86 -9.30 5.23 3.16
N THR A 87 -10.09 5.82 4.04
CA THR A 87 -10.43 5.21 5.33
C THR A 87 -11.95 5.12 5.46
N GLY A 88 -12.44 3.89 5.56
CA GLY A 88 -13.86 3.63 5.68
C GLY A 88 -14.60 3.85 4.38
N ALA A 89 -15.82 3.34 4.30
CA ALA A 89 -16.63 3.49 3.09
C ALA A 89 -16.89 4.96 2.76
N ALA A 90 -17.13 5.77 3.78
CA ALA A 90 -17.38 7.20 3.59
C ALA A 90 -16.16 7.94 3.05
N GLY A 91 -14.96 7.39 3.28
CA GLY A 91 -13.72 7.96 2.76
C GLY A 91 -13.31 7.38 1.41
N GLY A 92 -14.14 6.54 0.82
CA GLY A 92 -13.86 5.96 -0.49
C GLY A 92 -13.05 4.68 -0.46
N GLN A 93 -12.92 4.04 0.70
CA GLN A 93 -12.18 2.78 0.78
C GLN A 93 -13.00 1.68 0.12
N GLU A 94 -12.39 0.96 -0.81
CA GLU A 94 -13.05 -0.11 -1.54
C GLU A 94 -12.60 -1.48 -1.09
N VAL A 95 -11.32 -1.65 -0.80
CA VAL A 95 -10.79 -2.90 -0.27
C VAL A 95 -10.47 -2.69 1.20
N PHE A 96 -11.08 -3.52 2.07
CA PHE A 96 -10.96 -3.33 3.52
C PHE A 96 -9.76 -4.08 4.08
N HIS A 97 -8.61 -3.67 3.62
CA HIS A 97 -7.29 -4.02 4.09
C HIS A 97 -6.47 -2.74 3.91
N LEU A 98 -5.97 -2.19 4.99
CA LEU A 98 -5.26 -0.91 4.99
C LEU A 98 -4.23 -0.85 3.87
N HIS A 99 -4.25 0.23 3.08
CA HIS A 99 -3.25 0.39 2.02
C HIS A 99 -2.99 1.86 1.74
N LEU A 100 -1.70 2.16 1.49
CA LEU A 100 -1.26 3.46 1.04
C LEU A 100 -1.21 3.46 -0.47
N HIS A 101 -1.83 4.46 -1.09
CA HIS A 101 -1.63 4.73 -2.52
C HIS A 101 -0.42 5.64 -2.67
N VAL A 102 0.49 5.28 -3.55
CA VAL A 102 1.65 6.10 -3.88
C VAL A 102 1.65 6.30 -5.39
N LEU A 103 1.57 7.55 -5.82
CA LEU A 103 1.39 7.87 -7.24
C LEU A 103 2.35 8.97 -7.66
N GLY A 104 2.77 8.91 -8.91
CA GLY A 104 3.57 9.99 -9.47
C GLY A 104 3.98 9.71 -10.90
N THR A 105 4.65 10.70 -11.47
CA THR A 105 5.20 10.61 -12.81
C THR A 105 6.71 10.65 -12.70
N PRO A 106 7.40 9.60 -13.19
CA PRO A 106 8.86 9.60 -13.14
C PRO A 106 9.45 10.80 -13.86
N GLN A 107 10.51 11.36 -13.29
CA GLN A 107 11.22 12.50 -13.88
C GLN A 107 12.58 12.02 -14.37
N GLU A 108 13.04 12.63 -15.46
CA GLU A 108 14.35 12.32 -16.00
C GLU A 108 15.44 13.17 -15.40
#